data_0aed855e711654fc90ab5dc03bf90a2b
#
_entry.id   0aed855e711654fc90ab5dc03bf90a2b
#
_cell.length_a   1.000
_cell.length_b   1.000
_cell.length_c   1.000
_cell.angle_alpha   90.00
_cell.angle_beta   90.00
_cell.angle_gamma   90.00
#
_symmetry.space_group_name_H-M   'P 1'
#
loop_
_entity.id
_entity.type
_entity.pdbx_description
1 polymer ?
#
loop_
_entity_poly.entity_id
_entity_poly.type
_entity_poly.pdbx_seq_one_letter_code
_entity_poly.pdbx_strand_id
1 'polypeptide(L)' 'MSVKTFQIKGKVVFQQLGTGFWGIIDDKGNEWRPINMPDQLKYEGKKVEVLAKKEEESMSIFMWGTAIKIVSFET' A
#
# COMPACT_ATOMS: atom_id res chain seq x y z
N MET A 1 -6.33 20.10 11.32
CA MET A 1 -6.14 18.68 11.66
C MET A 1 -4.80 18.20 11.15
N SER A 2 -4.05 17.54 12.02
CA SER A 2 -2.79 16.96 11.61
C SER A 2 -3.03 15.61 10.97
N VAL A 3 -2.41 15.38 9.82
CA VAL A 3 -2.44 14.09 9.17
C VAL A 3 -1.20 13.32 9.66
N LYS A 4 -1.44 12.17 10.27
CA LYS A 4 -0.33 11.35 10.74
C LYS A 4 0.15 10.48 9.59
N THR A 5 1.43 10.61 9.28
CA THR A 5 2.08 9.72 8.33
C THR A 5 2.92 8.71 9.09
N PHE A 6 3.17 7.57 8.46
CA PHE A 6 3.99 6.53 9.04
C PHE A 6 4.76 5.84 7.93
N GLN A 7 5.87 5.23 8.31
CA GLN A 7 6.76 4.59 7.35
C GLN A 7 6.40 3.12 7.22
N ILE A 8 6.38 2.63 5.99
CA ILE A 8 6.15 1.23 5.69
C ILE A 8 7.35 0.70 4.94
N LYS A 9 7.95 -0.35 5.46
CA LYS A 9 9.04 -1.08 4.80
C LYS A 9 8.56 -2.48 4.51
N GLY A 10 8.60 -2.88 3.25
CA GLY A 10 8.12 -4.19 2.90
C GLY A 10 8.32 -4.51 1.44
N LYS A 11 7.53 -5.46 0.95
CA LYS A 11 7.58 -5.91 -0.43
C LYS A 11 6.27 -5.60 -1.13
N VAL A 12 6.39 -5.20 -2.37
CA VAL A 12 5.23 -5.01 -3.24
C VAL A 12 4.74 -6.38 -3.70
N VAL A 13 3.44 -6.57 -3.64
CA VAL A 13 2.80 -7.80 -4.11
C VAL A 13 1.61 -7.44 -4.99
N PHE A 14 1.35 -8.29 -5.98
CA PHE A 14 0.15 -8.14 -6.80
C PHE A 14 -0.89 -9.16 -6.36
N GLN A 15 -2.10 -8.70 -6.07
CA GLN A 15 -3.19 -9.56 -5.65
C GLN A 15 -4.19 -9.73 -6.78
N GLN A 16 -4.47 -10.98 -7.12
CA GLN A 16 -5.40 -11.29 -8.21
C GLN A 16 -6.81 -11.51 -7.67
N LEU A 17 -7.35 -10.47 -7.05
CA LEU A 17 -8.72 -10.47 -6.55
C LEU A 17 -9.51 -9.49 -7.40
N GLY A 18 -10.63 -9.93 -7.96
CA GLY A 18 -11.40 -9.09 -8.88
C GLY A 18 -10.57 -8.72 -10.11
N THR A 19 -10.43 -7.43 -10.38
CA THR A 19 -9.60 -6.92 -11.48
C THR A 19 -8.11 -6.90 -11.15
N GLY A 20 -7.76 -7.23 -9.89
CA GLY A 20 -6.39 -7.18 -9.44
C GLY A 20 -6.01 -5.82 -8.86
N PHE A 21 -5.06 -5.85 -7.95
CA PHE A 21 -4.55 -4.61 -7.35
C PHE A 21 -3.17 -4.86 -6.75
N TRP A 22 -2.45 -3.77 -6.54
CA TRP A 22 -1.14 -3.81 -5.92
C TRP A 22 -1.26 -3.60 -4.42
N GLY A 23 -0.44 -4.32 -3.65
CA GLY A 23 -0.37 -4.18 -2.20
C GLY A 23 1.07 -4.18 -1.73
N ILE A 24 1.25 -3.94 -0.44
CA ILE A 24 2.55 -4.00 0.21
C ILE A 24 2.37 -4.85 1.47
N ILE A 25 3.26 -5.82 1.65
CA ILE A 25 3.32 -6.59 2.89
C ILE A 25 4.59 -6.16 3.61
N ASP A 26 4.43 -5.61 4.81
CA ASP A 26 5.57 -5.07 5.55
C ASP A 26 6.36 -6.19 6.25
N ASP A 27 7.46 -5.80 6.88
CA ASP A 27 8.37 -6.75 7.53
C ASP A 27 7.71 -7.49 8.69
N LYS A 28 6.62 -6.95 9.22
CA LYS A 28 5.86 -7.56 10.31
C LYS A 28 4.69 -8.41 9.82
N GLY A 29 4.51 -8.50 8.51
CA GLY A 29 3.42 -9.27 7.92
C GLY A 29 2.11 -8.50 7.78
N ASN A 30 2.10 -7.21 8.04
CA ASN A 30 0.90 -6.40 7.84
C ASN A 30 0.68 -6.16 6.36
N GLU A 31 -0.59 -6.20 5.95
CA GLU A 31 -0.98 -6.01 4.56
C GLU A 31 -1.51 -4.59 4.38
N TRP A 32 -0.95 -3.89 3.40
CA TRP A 32 -1.32 -2.51 3.09
C TRP A 32 -1.78 -2.42 1.64
N ARG A 33 -2.87 -1.69 1.40
CA ARG A 33 -3.44 -1.54 0.05
C ARG A 33 -3.41 -0.05 -0.34
N PRO A 34 -2.36 0.38 -1.05
CA PRO A 34 -2.30 1.78 -1.51
C PRO A 34 -3.41 2.08 -2.52
N ILE A 35 -4.10 3.19 -2.32
CA ILE A 35 -5.13 3.63 -3.25
C ILE A 35 -4.52 4.36 -4.46
N ASN A 36 -3.26 4.78 -4.33
CA ASN A 36 -2.55 5.57 -5.34
C ASN A 36 -1.16 4.99 -5.60
N MET A 37 -1.08 3.69 -5.89
CA MET A 37 0.22 3.04 -6.11
C MET A 37 0.98 3.71 -7.25
N PRO A 38 2.19 4.25 -6.99
CA PRO A 38 2.98 4.83 -8.06
C PRO A 38 3.46 3.75 -9.03
N ASP A 39 3.52 4.11 -10.32
CA ASP A 39 3.98 3.15 -11.34
C ASP A 39 5.40 2.68 -11.08
N GLN A 40 6.23 3.52 -10.50
CA GLN A 40 7.61 3.18 -10.17
C GLN A 40 7.72 2.03 -9.17
N LEU A 41 6.66 1.77 -8.42
CA LEU A 41 6.64 0.71 -7.41
C LEU A 41 5.87 -0.53 -7.85
N LYS A 42 5.31 -0.54 -9.05
CA LYS A 42 4.51 -1.66 -9.54
C LYS A 42 5.38 -2.79 -10.07
N TYR A 43 6.14 -3.41 -9.17
CA TYR A 43 7.00 -4.56 -9.48
C TYR A 43 6.83 -5.60 -8.39
N GLU A 44 6.37 -6.78 -8.79
CA GLU A 44 6.16 -7.88 -7.84
C GLU A 44 7.46 -8.25 -7.13
N GLY A 45 7.40 -8.28 -5.81
CA GLY A 45 8.55 -8.64 -4.97
C GLY A 45 9.53 -7.51 -4.72
N LYS A 46 9.28 -6.32 -5.26
CA LYS A 46 10.18 -5.20 -5.06
C LYS A 46 10.15 -4.75 -3.59
N LYS A 47 11.33 -4.59 -2.99
CA LYS A 47 11.43 -4.03 -1.66
C LYS A 47 11.29 -2.53 -1.73
N VAL A 48 10.42 -1.98 -0.89
CA VAL A 48 10.11 -0.56 -0.92
C VAL A 48 10.09 0.01 0.49
N GLU A 49 10.28 1.30 0.56
CA GLU A 49 10.15 2.07 1.78
C GLU A 49 9.33 3.30 1.43
N VAL A 50 8.14 3.38 2.01
CA VAL A 50 7.20 4.44 1.66
C VAL A 50 6.73 5.15 2.91
N LEU A 51 6.39 6.41 2.75
CA LEU A 51 5.70 7.20 3.77
C LEU A 51 4.25 7.26 3.36
N ALA A 52 3.37 6.89 4.26
CA ALA A 52 1.95 6.74 3.94
C ALA A 52 1.07 7.26 5.06
N LYS A 53 -0.19 7.43 4.76
CA LYS A 53 -1.22 7.74 5.75
C LYS A 53 -2.39 6.79 5.53
N LYS A 54 -3.14 6.51 6.61
CA LYS A 54 -4.34 5.68 6.50
C LYS A 54 -5.43 6.43 5.74
N GLU A 55 -6.12 5.71 4.88
CA GLU A 55 -7.28 6.23 4.16
C GLU A 55 -8.53 5.52 4.65
N GLU A 56 -9.59 6.30 4.89
CA GLU A 56 -10.88 5.73 5.19
C GLU A 56 -11.67 5.60 3.91
N GLU A 57 -12.06 4.38 3.60
CA GLU A 57 -12.94 4.12 2.48
C GLU A 57 -14.29 3.69 3.03
N SER A 58 -15.34 4.39 2.65
CA SER A 58 -16.69 4.03 3.05
C SER A 58 -17.14 2.73 2.41
N MET A 59 -16.59 2.39 1.24
CA MET A 59 -16.86 1.13 0.57
C MET A 59 -15.59 0.63 -0.09
N SER A 60 -15.23 -0.61 0.22
CA SER A 60 -14.12 -1.27 -0.43
C SER A 60 -14.62 -2.53 -1.10
N ILE A 61 -14.30 -2.69 -2.38
CA ILE A 61 -14.58 -3.94 -3.10
C ILE A 61 -13.52 -4.99 -2.83
N PHE A 62 -12.40 -4.59 -2.24
CA PHE A 62 -11.32 -5.50 -1.89
C PHE A 62 -11.27 -5.66 -0.38
N MET A 63 -11.46 -6.89 0.08
CA MET A 63 -11.40 -7.20 1.50
C MET A 63 -10.01 -7.66 1.88
N TRP A 64 -9.01 -6.93 1.40
CA TRP A 64 -7.61 -7.25 1.63
C TRP A 64 -6.86 -6.02 2.11
N GLY A 65 -6.21 -6.15 3.24
CA GLY A 65 -5.31 -5.13 3.75
C GLY A 65 -6.00 -3.86 4.24
N THR A 66 -5.18 -2.93 4.68
CA THR A 66 -5.62 -1.62 5.15
C THR A 66 -5.40 -0.60 4.04
N ALA A 67 -6.43 0.18 3.73
CA ALA A 67 -6.32 1.22 2.71
C ALA A 67 -5.39 2.32 3.19
N ILE A 68 -4.43 2.69 2.34
CA ILE A 68 -3.48 3.76 2.63
C ILE A 68 -3.29 4.64 1.39
N LYS A 69 -2.78 5.83 1.63
CA LYS A 69 -2.34 6.72 0.55
C LYS A 69 -0.85 6.94 0.70
N ILE A 70 -0.10 6.69 -0.36
CA ILE A 70 1.34 6.92 -0.36
C ILE A 70 1.60 8.41 -0.53
N VAL A 71 2.36 8.97 0.42
CA VAL A 71 2.70 10.38 0.42
C VAL A 71 4.05 10.60 -0.28
N SER A 72 5.01 9.74 0.01
CA SER A 72 6.31 9.77 -0.64
C SER A 72 6.92 8.38 -0.61
N PHE A 73 7.92 8.16 -1.46
CA PHE A 73 8.56 6.86 -1.55
C PHE A 73 9.98 7.01 -2.07
N GLU A 74 10.80 6.01 -1.78
CA GLU A 74 12.16 5.91 -2.32
C GLU A 74 12.24 4.66 -3.17
N THR A 75 12.93 4.81 -4.29
CA THR A 75 13.15 3.69 -5.21
C THR A 75 14.61 3.27 -5.23
#